data_edce45363e3ed08512d8e84172fd086a
#
_entry.id   edce45363e3ed08512d8e84172fd086a
#
_cell.length_a   1.000
_cell.length_b   1.000
_cell.length_c   1.000
_cell.angle_alpha   90.00
_cell.angle_beta   90.00
_cell.angle_gamma   90.00
#
_symmetry.space_group_name_H-M   'P 1'
#
loop_
_entity.id
_entity.type
_entity.pdbx_description
1 polymer ?
#
loop_
_entity_poly.entity_id
_entity_poly.type
_entity_poly.pdbx_seq_one_letter_code
_entity_poly.pdbx_strand_id
1 'polypeptide(L)'
;MIVWYYIGFKESLKKFSPEVRNKFYKQVSFLLRDLRHPSLRAKKYEEARGIWQARVDRNIRFYFLIEGNTYILLDIRTHPK
;
A
#
# COMPACT_ATOMS: atom_id res chain seq x y z
N MET A 1 3.97 13.90 -4.73
CA MET A 1 3.73 12.52 -5.23
C MET A 1 2.24 12.33 -5.49
N ILE A 2 1.92 11.52 -6.47
CA ILE A 2 0.54 11.14 -6.75
C ILE A 2 0.40 9.63 -6.59
N VAL A 3 -0.84 9.17 -6.43
CA VAL A 3 -1.15 7.75 -6.30
C VAL A 3 -1.93 7.30 -7.52
N TRP A 4 -1.53 6.17 -8.07
CA TRP A 4 -2.22 5.53 -9.18
C TRP A 4 -2.51 4.08 -8.80
N TYR A 5 -3.72 3.62 -9.11
CA TYR A 5 -4.14 2.26 -8.75
C TYR A 5 -4.03 1.35 -9.95
N TYR A 6 -3.27 0.27 -9.78
CA TYR A 6 -3.18 -0.75 -10.82
C TYR A 6 -4.54 -1.40 -11.02
N ILE A 7 -4.78 -1.91 -12.23
CA ILE A 7 -6.05 -2.58 -12.53
C ILE A 7 -6.29 -3.71 -11.52
N GLY A 8 -7.52 -3.80 -11.01
CA GLY A 8 -7.89 -4.81 -10.02
C GLY A 8 -7.64 -4.43 -8.57
N PHE A 9 -6.86 -3.38 -8.30
CA PHE A 9 -6.58 -2.99 -6.92
C PHE A 9 -7.86 -2.65 -6.15
N LYS A 10 -8.71 -1.83 -6.74
CA LYS A 10 -9.93 -1.40 -6.06
C LYS A 10 -10.91 -2.56 -5.85
N GLU A 11 -10.90 -3.54 -6.73
CA GLU A 11 -11.70 -4.75 -6.54
C GLU A 11 -11.20 -5.54 -5.33
N SER A 12 -9.89 -5.66 -5.18
CA SER A 12 -9.30 -6.31 -4.01
C SER A 12 -9.64 -5.54 -2.73
N LEU A 13 -9.57 -4.21 -2.79
CA LEU A 13 -9.87 -3.36 -1.65
C LEU A 13 -11.32 -3.52 -1.19
N LYS A 14 -12.26 -3.67 -2.12
CA LYS A 14 -13.67 -3.85 -1.80
C LYS A 14 -13.96 -5.09 -0.97
N LYS A 15 -13.09 -6.09 -1.02
CA LYS A 15 -13.25 -7.32 -0.25
C LYS A 15 -13.02 -7.15 1.24
N PHE A 16 -12.41 -6.04 1.62
CA PHE A 16 -12.16 -5.74 3.02
C PHE A 16 -13.31 -4.90 3.61
N SER A 17 -13.42 -4.93 4.93
CA SER A 17 -14.46 -4.18 5.63
C SER A 17 -14.28 -2.67 5.42
N PRO A 18 -15.34 -1.87 5.63
CA PRO A 18 -15.22 -0.40 5.59
C PRO A 18 -14.16 0.11 6.55
N GLU A 19 -14.02 -0.52 7.71
CA GLU A 19 -13.01 -0.14 8.71
C GLU A 19 -11.60 -0.30 8.15
N VAL A 20 -11.32 -1.43 7.49
CA VAL A 20 -10.01 -1.67 6.87
C VAL A 20 -9.77 -0.70 5.72
N ARG A 21 -10.78 -0.46 4.90
CA ARG A 21 -10.65 0.49 3.79
C ARG A 21 -10.30 1.89 4.29
N ASN A 22 -10.92 2.32 5.38
CA ASN A 22 -10.60 3.62 5.99
C ASN A 22 -9.17 3.67 6.49
N LYS A 23 -8.71 2.59 7.13
CA LYS A 23 -7.30 2.50 7.56
C LYS A 23 -6.34 2.57 6.38
N PHE A 24 -6.68 1.89 5.28
CA PHE A 24 -5.88 1.94 4.08
C PHE A 24 -5.73 3.37 3.56
N TYR A 25 -6.84 4.10 3.42
CA TYR A 25 -6.77 5.47 2.91
C TYR A 25 -5.99 6.39 3.83
N LYS A 26 -6.07 6.18 5.13
CA LYS A 26 -5.25 6.90 6.09
C LYS A 26 -3.77 6.62 5.87
N GLN A 27 -3.41 5.36 5.65
CA GLN A 27 -2.03 4.98 5.38
C GLN A 27 -1.51 5.58 4.07
N VAL A 28 -2.37 5.64 3.04
CA VAL A 28 -2.01 6.30 1.78
C VAL A 28 -1.73 7.78 2.01
N SER A 29 -2.50 8.44 2.87
CA SER A 29 -2.24 9.85 3.18
C SER A 29 -0.87 10.05 3.83
N PHE A 30 -0.46 9.13 4.70
CA PHE A 30 0.89 9.16 5.27
C PHE A 30 1.95 8.91 4.20
N LEU A 31 1.71 7.94 3.32
CA LEU A 31 2.63 7.62 2.23
C LEU A 31 2.90 8.85 1.35
N LEU A 32 1.85 9.60 1.04
CA LEU A 32 1.97 10.80 0.22
C LEU A 32 2.76 11.91 0.89
N ARG A 33 2.78 11.93 2.22
CA ARG A 33 3.55 12.91 2.98
C ARG A 33 4.99 12.47 3.17
N ASP A 34 5.19 11.20 3.51
CA ASP A 34 6.51 10.70 3.88
C ASP A 34 6.52 9.17 3.82
N LEU A 35 7.25 8.65 2.85
CA LEU A 35 7.44 7.19 2.71
C LEU A 35 7.98 6.55 3.99
N ARG A 36 8.71 7.32 4.78
CA ARG A 36 9.32 6.82 6.02
C ARG A 36 8.44 7.00 7.25
N HIS A 37 7.18 7.38 7.07
CA HIS A 37 6.26 7.52 8.20
C HIS A 37 6.24 6.20 8.98
N PRO A 38 6.44 6.24 10.32
CA PRO A 38 6.62 5.01 11.12
C PRO A 38 5.47 4.01 11.01
N SER A 39 4.23 4.48 10.89
CA SER A 39 3.08 3.58 10.85
C SER A 39 3.04 2.71 9.59
N LEU A 40 3.70 3.14 8.52
CA LEU A 40 3.73 2.40 7.26
C LEU A 40 4.64 1.18 7.34
N ARG A 41 5.74 1.29 8.07
CA ARG A 41 6.81 0.29 8.07
C ARG A 41 7.16 -0.14 6.65
N ALA A 42 7.27 0.85 5.77
CA ALA A 42 7.55 0.60 4.35
C ALA A 42 8.94 0.03 4.16
N LYS A 43 9.03 -1.00 3.33
CA LYS A 43 10.31 -1.63 3.01
C LYS A 43 10.24 -2.30 1.65
N LYS A 44 11.40 -2.56 1.05
CA LYS A 44 11.46 -3.34 -0.17
C LYS A 44 10.96 -4.76 0.09
N TYR A 45 10.06 -5.20 -0.74
CA TYR A 45 9.49 -6.55 -0.70
C TYR A 45 10.15 -7.44 -1.75
N GLU A 46 10.34 -6.90 -2.95
CA GLU A 46 11.01 -7.63 -4.03
C GLU A 46 11.92 -6.67 -4.77
N GLU A 47 13.23 -6.87 -4.59
CA GLU A 47 14.25 -5.98 -5.16
C GLU A 47 14.27 -6.00 -6.68
N ALA A 48 14.15 -7.20 -7.29
CA ALA A 48 14.28 -7.34 -8.72
C ALA A 48 13.29 -6.50 -9.51
N ARG A 49 12.05 -6.38 -9.01
CA ARG A 49 11.00 -5.60 -9.67
C ARG A 49 10.73 -4.27 -8.97
N GLY A 50 11.48 -3.96 -7.92
CA GLY A 50 11.31 -2.71 -7.20
C GLY A 50 10.00 -2.61 -6.41
N ILE A 51 9.44 -3.73 -5.99
CA ILE A 51 8.17 -3.73 -5.28
C ILE A 51 8.39 -3.46 -3.80
N TRP A 52 7.63 -2.51 -3.28
CA TRP A 52 7.60 -2.13 -1.88
C TRP A 52 6.38 -2.70 -1.19
N GLN A 53 6.47 -2.85 0.13
CA GLN A 53 5.39 -3.28 0.98
C GLN A 53 5.20 -2.26 2.08
N ALA A 54 3.94 -2.00 2.45
CA ALA A 54 3.62 -1.15 3.59
C ALA A 54 2.43 -1.72 4.34
N ARG A 55 2.27 -1.32 5.59
CA ARG A 55 1.17 -1.82 6.44
C ARG A 55 -0.11 -1.02 6.26
N VAL A 56 -1.23 -1.74 6.19
CA VAL A 56 -2.54 -1.16 6.48
C VAL A 56 -2.77 -1.26 7.99
N ASP A 57 -2.62 -2.48 8.53
CA ASP A 57 -2.64 -2.75 9.96
C ASP A 57 -1.74 -3.96 10.26
N ARG A 58 -1.90 -4.61 11.41
CA ARG A 58 -1.04 -5.73 11.81
C ARG A 58 -1.10 -6.90 10.83
N ASN A 59 -2.24 -7.11 10.21
CA ASN A 59 -2.50 -8.31 9.40
C ASN A 59 -2.62 -8.04 7.91
N ILE A 60 -2.65 -6.79 7.50
CA ILE A 60 -2.92 -6.43 6.11
C ILE A 60 -1.80 -5.56 5.58
N ARG A 61 -1.33 -5.89 4.38
CA ARG A 61 -0.26 -5.17 3.69
C ARG A 61 -0.73 -4.73 2.33
N PHE A 62 -0.17 -3.62 1.84
CA PHE A 62 -0.34 -3.26 0.44
C PHE A 62 1.03 -3.13 -0.22
N TYR A 63 1.03 -3.31 -1.53
CA TYR A 63 2.25 -3.40 -2.33
C TYR A 63 2.22 -2.35 -3.41
N PHE A 64 3.38 -1.74 -3.67
CA PHE A 64 3.42 -0.62 -4.62
C PHE A 64 4.79 -0.49 -5.26
N LEU A 65 4.80 0.19 -6.42
CA LEU A 65 6.00 0.61 -7.12
C LEU A 65 6.15 2.11 -6.95
N ILE A 66 7.39 2.58 -7.09
CA ILE A 66 7.68 4.01 -7.14
C ILE A 66 8.24 4.30 -8.51
N GLU A 67 7.52 5.11 -9.31
CA GLU A 67 7.98 5.54 -10.62
C GLU A 67 7.89 7.06 -10.71
N GLY A 68 9.05 7.72 -10.78
CA GLY A 68 9.10 9.17 -10.78
C GLY A 68 8.44 9.73 -9.53
N ASN A 69 7.40 10.54 -9.72
CA ASN A 69 6.66 11.11 -8.60
C ASN A 69 5.35 10.36 -8.32
N THR A 70 5.24 9.11 -8.75
CA THR A 70 4.01 8.33 -8.65
C THR A 70 4.22 7.07 -7.81
N TYR A 71 3.30 6.81 -6.90
CA TYR A 71 3.15 5.52 -6.24
C TYR A 71 2.10 4.73 -7.00
N ILE A 72 2.50 3.58 -7.56
CA ILE A 72 1.58 2.70 -8.27
C ILE A 72 1.20 1.58 -7.33
N LEU A 73 -0.04 1.59 -6.86
CA LEU A 73 -0.52 0.62 -5.89
C LEU A 73 -0.95 -0.64 -6.62
N LEU A 74 -0.26 -1.75 -6.33
CA LEU A 74 -0.40 -3.00 -7.06
C LEU A 74 -1.45 -3.94 -6.47
N ASP A 75 -1.40 -4.12 -5.16
CA ASP A 75 -2.25 -5.12 -4.51
C ASP A 75 -2.39 -4.84 -3.02
N ILE A 76 -3.43 -5.39 -2.41
CA ILE A 76 -3.67 -5.35 -0.97
C ILE A 76 -4.07 -6.76 -0.54
N ARG A 77 -3.41 -7.27 0.50
CA ARG A 77 -3.60 -8.65 0.94
C ARG A 77 -3.48 -8.80 2.45
N THR A 78 -4.13 -9.85 2.94
CA THR A 78 -3.89 -10.31 4.30
C THR A 78 -2.47 -10.89 4.35
N HIS A 79 -1.70 -10.47 5.34
CA HIS A 79 -0.33 -10.95 5.51
C HIS A 79 -0.37 -12.31 6.22
N PRO A 80 0.18 -13.37 5.63
CA PRO A 80 0.23 -14.67 6.28
C PRO A 80 1.19 -14.62 7.47
N LYS A 81 0.83 -15.33 8.52
CA LYS A 81 1.67 -15.44 9.72
C LYS A 81 2.74 -16.48 9.53
#